data_3aa0d0eb6f1e7b4fd7151bf47d7a6881
#
_entry.id   3aa0d0eb6f1e7b4fd7151bf47d7a6881
#
_cell.length_a   1.000
_cell.length_b   1.000
_cell.length_c   1.000
_cell.angle_alpha   90.00
_cell.angle_beta   90.00
_cell.angle_gamma   90.00
#
_symmetry.space_group_name_H-M   'P 1'
#
loop_
_entity.id
_entity.type
_entity.pdbx_description
1 polymer ?
#
loop_
_entity_poly.entity_id
_entity_poly.type
_entity_poly.pdbx_seq_one_letter_code
_entity_poly.pdbx_strand_id
1 'polypeptide(L)'
;HPLEFIDPLVKEFEVKYGVSVEVIAAGTGELMKRIESEKDNPLADVLWGGTITTVEPIKDYFLPYTSKNEEAFYDSYKNVEGNMTRFTAVPSVIMVNKNLIGDIKIEGYQDLLNPALKGKIAFSDPAKSSSSFEHLVNMLYAMGNGNPDNGWSYVEKLMDNLNYTLLSGSSAVYKGVADGEYTVGLTFEEGAVKYVNSDAPVEVVYMEEGVIVKPDGVYIVKNCKNLENAKLFVDFLTGKEAQSMITAQLNRRSIRKDVEPGKGLKKLEDINVIEDDLEVVKSQKAVWLDKFKDIYTK
;
A
#
# COMPACT_ATOMS: atom_id res chain seq x y z
N HIS A 1 6.46 -1.04 -6.75
CA HIS A 1 7.40 -1.46 -5.69
C HIS A 1 8.76 -0.83 -5.91
N PRO A 2 9.54 -0.54 -4.85
CA PRO A 2 10.92 -0.11 -4.99
C PRO A 2 11.82 -1.27 -5.47
N LEU A 3 12.94 -0.96 -6.13
CA LEU A 3 13.86 -1.97 -6.66
C LEU A 3 14.40 -2.90 -5.58
N GLU A 4 14.69 -2.38 -4.38
CA GLU A 4 15.13 -3.18 -3.23
C GLU A 4 14.15 -4.29 -2.81
N PHE A 5 12.85 -4.13 -3.14
CA PHE A 5 11.82 -5.15 -2.95
C PHE A 5 11.74 -6.10 -4.17
N ILE A 6 11.86 -5.55 -5.37
CA ILE A 6 11.71 -6.28 -6.64
C ILE A 6 12.89 -7.23 -6.88
N ASP A 7 14.12 -6.72 -6.76
CA ASP A 7 15.34 -7.41 -7.21
C ASP A 7 15.55 -8.79 -6.58
N PRO A 8 15.34 -9.00 -5.26
CA PRO A 8 15.50 -10.33 -4.67
C PRO A 8 14.54 -11.37 -5.26
N LEU A 9 13.28 -10.99 -5.50
CA LEU A 9 12.25 -11.87 -6.05
C LEU A 9 12.48 -12.16 -7.53
N VAL A 10 12.87 -11.15 -8.30
CA VAL A 10 13.23 -11.33 -9.72
C VAL A 10 14.41 -12.26 -9.85
N LYS A 11 15.47 -12.06 -9.07
CA LYS A 11 16.65 -12.92 -9.10
C LYS A 11 16.32 -14.37 -8.77
N GLU A 12 15.48 -14.60 -7.77
CA GLU A 12 15.05 -15.95 -7.40
C GLU A 12 14.23 -16.61 -8.53
N PHE A 13 13.33 -15.84 -9.15
CA PHE A 13 12.58 -16.30 -10.32
C PHE A 13 13.49 -16.68 -11.50
N GLU A 14 14.43 -15.81 -11.84
CA GLU A 14 15.39 -16.03 -12.95
C GLU A 14 16.25 -17.28 -12.72
N VAL A 15 16.77 -17.45 -11.50
CA VAL A 15 17.55 -18.64 -11.13
C VAL A 15 16.72 -19.91 -11.22
N LYS A 16 15.47 -19.85 -10.74
CA LYS A 16 14.60 -21.02 -10.65
C LYS A 16 14.08 -21.49 -12.03
N TYR A 17 13.77 -20.55 -12.90
CA TYR A 17 13.07 -20.86 -14.16
C TYR A 17 13.89 -20.61 -15.42
N GLY A 18 15.05 -20.00 -15.33
CA GLY A 18 15.89 -19.66 -16.49
C GLY A 18 15.28 -18.62 -17.42
N VAL A 19 14.36 -17.80 -16.90
CA VAL A 19 13.65 -16.73 -17.62
C VAL A 19 14.19 -15.40 -17.17
N SER A 20 14.66 -14.57 -18.11
CA SER A 20 15.13 -13.20 -17.80
C SER A 20 13.95 -12.25 -17.64
N VAL A 21 14.03 -11.36 -16.66
CA VAL A 21 13.01 -10.35 -16.34
C VAL A 21 13.57 -8.95 -16.50
N GLU A 22 13.02 -8.19 -17.44
CA GLU A 22 13.32 -6.77 -17.59
C GLU A 22 12.37 -5.96 -16.70
N VAL A 23 12.92 -5.18 -15.79
CA VAL A 23 12.15 -4.39 -14.82
C VAL A 23 12.10 -2.92 -15.22
N ILE A 24 10.89 -2.38 -15.30
CA ILE A 24 10.65 -0.94 -15.48
C ILE A 24 9.98 -0.44 -14.20
N ALA A 25 10.75 0.26 -13.36
CA ALA A 25 10.28 0.81 -12.10
C ALA A 25 9.85 2.27 -12.28
N ALA A 26 8.57 2.53 -11.97
CA ALA A 26 7.99 3.88 -11.98
C ALA A 26 6.80 3.97 -11.01
N GLY A 27 6.22 5.14 -10.85
CA GLY A 27 5.01 5.33 -10.06
C GLY A 27 3.82 4.60 -10.66
N THR A 28 2.92 4.06 -9.83
CA THR A 28 1.76 3.29 -10.29
C THR A 28 0.94 4.02 -11.35
N GLY A 29 0.68 5.32 -11.15
CA GLY A 29 -0.08 6.12 -12.10
C GLY A 29 0.61 6.29 -13.46
N GLU A 30 1.95 6.35 -13.49
CA GLU A 30 2.75 6.40 -14.72
C GLU A 30 2.69 5.07 -15.45
N LEU A 31 2.86 3.95 -14.72
CA LEU A 31 2.77 2.60 -15.29
C LEU A 31 1.37 2.32 -15.84
N MET A 32 0.31 2.77 -15.18
CA MET A 32 -1.06 2.64 -15.66
C MET A 32 -1.25 3.38 -17.00
N LYS A 33 -0.80 4.63 -17.10
CA LYS A 33 -0.85 5.40 -18.35
C LYS A 33 -0.08 4.72 -19.47
N ARG A 34 1.05 4.09 -19.14
CA ARG A 34 1.85 3.33 -20.09
C ARG A 34 1.09 2.11 -20.62
N ILE A 35 0.46 1.32 -19.74
CA ILE A 35 -0.39 0.19 -20.13
C ILE A 35 -1.52 0.66 -21.09
N GLU A 36 -2.19 1.76 -20.77
CA GLU A 36 -3.23 2.31 -21.64
C GLU A 36 -2.71 2.74 -23.02
N SER A 37 -1.57 3.42 -23.03
CA SER A 37 -0.97 3.90 -24.30
C SER A 37 -0.44 2.77 -25.19
N GLU A 38 -0.01 1.67 -24.60
CA GLU A 38 0.57 0.50 -25.26
C GLU A 38 -0.47 -0.61 -25.55
N LYS A 39 -1.76 -0.40 -25.27
CA LYS A 39 -2.82 -1.44 -25.31
C LYS A 39 -2.91 -2.23 -26.61
N ASP A 40 -2.59 -1.59 -27.76
CA ASP A 40 -2.67 -2.21 -29.08
C ASP A 40 -1.37 -2.97 -29.44
N ASN A 41 -0.27 -2.68 -28.76
CA ASN A 41 1.02 -3.38 -28.91
C ASN A 41 1.77 -3.37 -27.56
N PRO A 42 1.37 -4.18 -26.58
CA PRO A 42 1.94 -4.19 -25.25
C PRO A 42 3.44 -4.50 -25.28
N LEU A 43 4.21 -3.69 -24.56
CA LEU A 43 5.63 -3.90 -24.33
C LEU A 43 5.88 -4.64 -23.00
N ALA A 44 4.98 -4.48 -22.03
CA ALA A 44 5.03 -5.18 -20.77
C ALA A 44 4.16 -6.46 -20.80
N ASP A 45 4.64 -7.51 -20.14
CA ASP A 45 3.87 -8.75 -19.94
C ASP A 45 3.07 -8.72 -18.63
N VAL A 46 3.59 -8.03 -17.61
CA VAL A 46 3.02 -7.98 -16.26
C VAL A 46 3.09 -6.56 -15.72
N LEU A 47 2.01 -6.11 -15.09
CA LEU A 47 2.04 -4.99 -14.14
C LEU A 47 2.09 -5.57 -12.72
N TRP A 48 3.11 -5.17 -11.95
CA TRP A 48 3.30 -5.67 -10.59
C TRP A 48 3.36 -4.53 -9.58
N GLY A 49 2.33 -4.44 -8.75
CA GLY A 49 2.15 -3.40 -7.73
C GLY A 49 0.93 -2.51 -7.99
N GLY A 50 0.74 -1.57 -7.11
CA GLY A 50 -0.49 -0.79 -6.99
C GLY A 50 -1.58 -1.56 -6.26
N THR A 51 -2.33 -0.87 -5.38
CA THR A 51 -3.49 -1.49 -4.72
C THR A 51 -4.56 -1.82 -5.74
N ILE A 52 -5.38 -2.83 -5.45
CA ILE A 52 -6.50 -3.23 -6.30
C ILE A 52 -7.38 -2.02 -6.64
N THR A 53 -7.70 -1.20 -5.62
CA THR A 53 -8.50 0.04 -5.79
C THR A 53 -7.86 1.03 -6.77
N THR A 54 -6.53 1.17 -6.73
CA THR A 54 -5.80 2.10 -7.60
C THR A 54 -5.77 1.62 -9.05
N VAL A 55 -5.60 0.31 -9.27
CA VAL A 55 -5.42 -0.28 -10.60
C VAL A 55 -6.76 -0.64 -11.27
N GLU A 56 -7.82 -0.78 -10.50
CA GLU A 56 -9.16 -1.15 -11.00
C GLU A 56 -9.64 -0.37 -12.22
N PRO A 57 -9.43 0.96 -12.35
CA PRO A 57 -9.89 1.70 -13.53
C PRO A 57 -9.35 1.20 -14.87
N ILE A 58 -8.23 0.47 -14.87
CA ILE A 58 -7.63 -0.11 -16.07
C ILE A 58 -7.71 -1.64 -16.11
N LYS A 59 -8.56 -2.25 -15.26
CA LYS A 59 -8.67 -3.72 -15.17
C LYS A 59 -8.97 -4.41 -16.51
N ASP A 60 -9.66 -3.72 -17.40
CA ASP A 60 -10.01 -4.25 -18.72
C ASP A 60 -8.81 -4.45 -19.66
N TYR A 61 -7.65 -3.91 -19.31
CA TYR A 61 -6.38 -4.18 -19.99
C TYR A 61 -5.64 -5.42 -19.46
N PHE A 62 -6.20 -6.10 -18.45
CA PHE A 62 -5.60 -7.31 -17.89
C PHE A 62 -6.33 -8.58 -18.34
N LEU A 63 -5.54 -9.63 -18.54
CA LEU A 63 -6.03 -10.96 -18.89
C LEU A 63 -6.62 -11.64 -17.63
N PRO A 64 -7.78 -12.27 -17.72
CA PRO A 64 -8.26 -13.15 -16.67
C PRO A 64 -7.29 -14.31 -16.41
N TYR A 65 -6.84 -14.42 -15.17
CA TYR A 65 -5.96 -15.50 -14.74
C TYR A 65 -6.13 -15.77 -13.25
N THR A 66 -6.43 -17.01 -12.92
CA THR A 66 -6.45 -17.49 -11.53
C THR A 66 -5.16 -18.21 -11.25
N SER A 67 -4.38 -17.72 -10.28
CA SER A 67 -3.16 -18.41 -9.87
C SER A 67 -3.46 -19.81 -9.35
N LYS A 68 -2.61 -20.78 -9.68
CA LYS A 68 -2.70 -22.15 -9.12
C LYS A 68 -2.52 -22.20 -7.61
N ASN A 69 -2.10 -21.10 -6.98
CA ASN A 69 -1.90 -20.99 -5.54
C ASN A 69 -3.14 -20.44 -4.79
N GLU A 70 -4.20 -20.05 -5.48
CA GLU A 70 -5.32 -19.28 -4.91
C GLU A 70 -6.05 -20.00 -3.78
N GLU A 71 -6.09 -21.31 -3.78
CA GLU A 71 -6.69 -22.13 -2.70
C GLU A 71 -6.03 -21.87 -1.33
N ALA A 72 -4.76 -21.48 -1.31
CA ALA A 72 -4.02 -21.14 -0.10
C ALA A 72 -4.24 -19.70 0.37
N PHE A 73 -4.93 -18.85 -0.36
CA PHE A 73 -5.17 -17.46 0.02
C PHE A 73 -6.26 -17.36 1.08
N TYR A 74 -6.22 -16.33 1.91
CA TYR A 74 -7.38 -15.92 2.69
C TYR A 74 -8.54 -15.58 1.75
N ASP A 75 -9.76 -15.88 2.15
CA ASP A 75 -10.92 -15.73 1.26
C ASP A 75 -11.13 -14.29 0.79
N SER A 76 -10.80 -13.30 1.64
CA SER A 76 -10.81 -11.87 1.30
C SER A 76 -9.79 -11.45 0.23
N TYR A 77 -8.81 -12.29 -0.07
CA TYR A 77 -7.75 -12.01 -1.06
C TYR A 77 -7.86 -12.86 -2.33
N LYS A 78 -8.94 -13.61 -2.51
CA LYS A 78 -9.20 -14.33 -3.77
C LYS A 78 -9.51 -13.38 -4.91
N ASN A 79 -9.16 -13.78 -6.12
CA ASN A 79 -9.36 -13.01 -7.35
C ASN A 79 -10.82 -13.13 -7.85
N VAL A 80 -11.73 -12.41 -7.19
CA VAL A 80 -13.17 -12.48 -7.51
C VAL A 80 -13.53 -11.82 -8.86
N GLU A 81 -12.72 -10.85 -9.31
CA GLU A 81 -12.90 -10.17 -10.60
C GLU A 81 -12.34 -10.99 -11.78
N GLY A 82 -11.53 -12.01 -11.49
CA GLY A 82 -10.93 -12.89 -12.48
C GLY A 82 -9.61 -12.39 -13.09
N ASN A 83 -9.38 -11.08 -13.15
CA ASN A 83 -8.20 -10.45 -13.77
C ASN A 83 -7.35 -9.59 -12.83
N MET A 84 -7.67 -9.64 -11.52
CA MET A 84 -7.05 -8.81 -10.49
C MET A 84 -6.41 -9.69 -9.41
N THR A 85 -5.34 -10.40 -9.75
CA THR A 85 -4.64 -11.29 -8.80
C THR A 85 -4.01 -10.49 -7.67
N ARG A 86 -4.38 -10.81 -6.42
CA ARG A 86 -3.78 -10.20 -5.22
C ARG A 86 -2.39 -10.78 -4.99
N PHE A 87 -1.53 -9.96 -4.41
CA PHE A 87 -0.12 -10.32 -4.22
C PHE A 87 0.30 -10.26 -2.76
N THR A 88 0.13 -9.12 -2.08
CA THR A 88 0.42 -8.94 -0.65
C THR A 88 -0.64 -8.09 0.01
N ALA A 89 -0.70 -8.10 1.35
CA ALA A 89 -1.59 -7.27 2.14
C ALA A 89 -0.83 -6.07 2.70
N VAL A 90 -1.40 -4.87 2.59
CA VAL A 90 -0.74 -3.61 2.93
C VAL A 90 -1.60 -2.79 3.89
N PRO A 91 -1.39 -2.93 5.21
CA PRO A 91 -2.04 -2.07 6.19
C PRO A 91 -1.53 -0.63 6.13
N SER A 92 -2.43 0.33 6.32
CA SER A 92 -2.08 1.69 6.69
C SER A 92 -1.63 1.73 8.15
N VAL A 93 -0.58 2.49 8.46
CA VAL A 93 -0.05 2.63 9.83
C VAL A 93 0.45 4.04 10.10
N ILE A 94 0.54 4.38 11.37
CA ILE A 94 1.27 5.55 11.85
C ILE A 94 2.68 5.10 12.25
N MET A 95 3.71 5.82 11.80
CA MET A 95 5.10 5.64 12.22
C MET A 95 5.49 6.78 13.16
N VAL A 96 6.08 6.46 14.30
CA VAL A 96 6.43 7.43 15.34
C VAL A 96 7.92 7.38 15.63
N ASN A 97 8.59 8.53 15.68
CA ASN A 97 9.98 8.63 16.11
C ASN A 97 10.04 8.76 17.64
N LYS A 98 10.57 7.72 18.30
CA LYS A 98 10.65 7.60 19.77
C LYS A 98 11.52 8.66 20.43
N ASN A 99 12.49 9.23 19.71
CA ASN A 99 13.38 10.27 20.25
C ASN A 99 12.73 11.66 20.22
N LEU A 100 11.71 11.86 19.37
CA LEU A 100 11.07 13.16 19.16
C LEU A 100 9.69 13.29 19.80
N ILE A 101 9.01 12.16 20.05
CA ILE A 101 7.63 12.15 20.52
C ILE A 101 7.47 12.64 21.98
N GLY A 102 8.51 12.51 22.80
CA GLY A 102 8.45 12.86 24.22
C GLY A 102 7.38 12.05 24.98
N ASP A 103 6.57 12.74 25.77
CA ASP A 103 5.51 12.11 26.58
C ASP A 103 4.17 11.98 25.84
N ILE A 104 4.11 12.32 24.56
CA ILE A 104 2.89 12.23 23.77
C ILE A 104 2.64 10.76 23.41
N LYS A 105 1.48 10.23 23.78
CA LYS A 105 1.05 8.89 23.42
C LYS A 105 0.31 8.95 22.08
N ILE A 106 0.65 8.06 21.17
CA ILE A 106 -0.03 7.88 19.88
C ILE A 106 -0.61 6.47 19.83
N GLU A 107 -1.92 6.36 19.84
CA GLU A 107 -2.67 5.10 19.70
C GLU A 107 -3.54 5.09 18.42
N GLY A 108 -3.81 6.30 17.87
CA GLY A 108 -4.65 6.41 16.71
C GLY A 108 -4.61 7.78 16.03
N TYR A 109 -5.57 7.97 15.15
CA TYR A 109 -5.71 9.21 14.38
C TYR A 109 -6.05 10.42 15.26
N GLN A 110 -6.87 10.22 16.30
CA GLN A 110 -7.29 11.33 17.18
C GLN A 110 -6.10 12.01 17.85
N ASP A 111 -5.06 11.25 18.19
CA ASP A 111 -3.86 11.78 18.85
C ASP A 111 -3.03 12.69 17.94
N LEU A 112 -3.16 12.54 16.63
CA LEU A 112 -2.49 13.41 15.65
C LEU A 112 -3.00 14.85 15.64
N LEU A 113 -4.14 15.10 16.27
CA LEU A 113 -4.69 16.45 16.45
C LEU A 113 -4.07 17.18 17.65
N ASN A 114 -3.13 16.55 18.38
CA ASN A 114 -2.41 17.22 19.47
C ASN A 114 -1.64 18.44 18.91
N PRO A 115 -1.89 19.67 19.44
CA PRO A 115 -1.24 20.88 18.92
C PRO A 115 0.29 20.86 19.02
N ALA A 116 0.87 20.07 19.93
CA ALA A 116 2.32 19.92 20.04
C ALA A 116 2.96 19.21 18.82
N LEU A 117 2.15 18.54 18.00
CA LEU A 117 2.55 17.89 16.76
C LEU A 117 2.41 18.80 15.52
N LYS A 118 1.94 20.03 15.69
CA LYS A 118 1.75 20.95 14.55
C LYS A 118 3.07 21.15 13.76
N GLY A 119 3.01 20.86 12.45
CA GLY A 119 4.15 20.91 11.55
C GLY A 119 5.19 19.79 11.72
N LYS A 120 4.91 18.78 12.57
CA LYS A 120 5.80 17.65 12.85
C LYS A 120 5.28 16.32 12.32
N ILE A 121 4.19 16.34 11.56
CA ILE A 121 3.56 15.16 10.97
C ILE A 121 3.89 15.12 9.49
N ALA A 122 4.43 14.00 9.02
CA ALA A 122 4.69 13.73 7.61
C ALA A 122 3.49 13.03 6.97
N PHE A 123 3.01 13.56 5.87
CA PHE A 123 2.02 12.94 5.00
C PHE A 123 2.31 13.28 3.55
N SER A 124 2.13 12.36 2.62
CA SER A 124 2.30 12.65 1.19
C SER A 124 0.96 12.87 0.49
N ASP A 125 1.04 13.56 -0.64
CA ASP A 125 -0.13 13.94 -1.44
C ASP A 125 -0.90 12.69 -1.91
N PRO A 126 -2.18 12.49 -1.51
CA PRO A 126 -3.00 11.35 -1.93
C PRO A 126 -3.22 11.28 -3.46
N ALA A 127 -3.10 12.41 -4.17
CA ALA A 127 -3.20 12.41 -5.64
C ALA A 127 -1.95 11.82 -6.32
N LYS A 128 -0.81 11.77 -5.62
CA LYS A 128 0.48 11.31 -6.15
C LYS A 128 0.93 9.96 -5.60
N SER A 129 0.43 9.59 -4.42
CA SER A 129 0.83 8.37 -3.70
C SER A 129 -0.39 7.49 -3.44
N SER A 130 -0.38 6.26 -3.94
CA SER A 130 -1.45 5.29 -3.69
C SER A 130 -1.61 4.97 -2.22
N SER A 131 -0.51 4.78 -1.48
CA SER A 131 -0.58 4.53 -0.03
C SER A 131 -1.13 5.71 0.76
N SER A 132 -0.92 6.94 0.31
CA SER A 132 -1.53 8.12 0.94
C SER A 132 -3.01 8.25 0.59
N PHE A 133 -3.42 7.84 -0.60
CA PHE A 133 -4.83 7.72 -0.92
C PHE A 133 -5.52 6.67 -0.04
N GLU A 134 -4.91 5.50 0.15
CA GLU A 134 -5.44 4.48 1.06
C GLU A 134 -5.50 4.99 2.52
N HIS A 135 -4.53 5.81 2.94
CA HIS A 135 -4.59 6.47 4.24
C HIS A 135 -5.73 7.49 4.34
N LEU A 136 -6.00 8.25 3.27
CA LEU A 136 -7.16 9.14 3.22
C LEU A 136 -8.46 8.34 3.36
N VAL A 137 -8.61 7.25 2.61
CA VAL A 137 -9.76 6.35 2.73
C VAL A 137 -9.89 5.82 4.15
N ASN A 138 -8.79 5.35 4.75
CA ASN A 138 -8.77 4.86 6.13
C ASN A 138 -9.26 5.93 7.12
N MET A 139 -8.74 7.16 7.03
CA MET A 139 -9.19 8.26 7.88
C MET A 139 -10.69 8.55 7.73
N LEU A 140 -11.18 8.56 6.49
CA LEU A 140 -12.60 8.83 6.24
C LEU A 140 -13.51 7.78 6.86
N TYR A 141 -13.17 6.49 6.74
CA TYR A 141 -13.97 5.42 7.31
C TYR A 141 -13.81 5.28 8.82
N ALA A 142 -12.57 5.30 9.34
CA ALA A 142 -12.29 5.17 10.76
C ALA A 142 -12.87 6.33 11.57
N MET A 143 -12.57 7.57 11.18
CA MET A 143 -13.04 8.76 11.89
C MET A 143 -14.50 9.11 11.58
N GLY A 144 -15.05 8.54 10.51
CA GLY A 144 -16.46 8.65 10.15
C GLY A 144 -17.35 7.55 10.73
N ASN A 145 -16.81 6.64 11.56
CA ASN A 145 -17.53 5.47 12.07
C ASN A 145 -18.22 4.65 10.97
N GLY A 146 -17.47 4.34 9.90
CA GLY A 146 -17.96 3.58 8.76
C GLY A 146 -18.67 4.42 7.67
N ASN A 147 -18.98 5.69 7.94
CA ASN A 147 -19.50 6.61 6.94
C ASN A 147 -18.44 7.63 6.53
N PRO A 148 -17.85 7.55 5.31
CA PRO A 148 -16.75 8.39 4.88
C PRO A 148 -17.10 9.89 4.84
N ASP A 149 -18.37 10.25 4.67
CA ASP A 149 -18.79 11.66 4.65
C ASP A 149 -18.56 12.36 5.99
N ASN A 150 -18.67 11.61 7.09
CA ASN A 150 -18.45 12.13 8.43
C ASN A 150 -16.96 12.30 8.79
N GLY A 151 -16.06 11.64 8.07
CA GLY A 151 -14.61 11.67 8.34
C GLY A 151 -13.92 12.96 7.91
N TRP A 152 -14.54 13.78 7.06
CA TRP A 152 -13.92 14.98 6.50
C TRP A 152 -13.59 16.04 7.54
N SER A 153 -14.40 16.16 8.58
CA SER A 153 -14.11 17.10 9.68
C SER A 153 -12.79 16.78 10.41
N TYR A 154 -12.42 15.50 10.47
CA TYR A 154 -11.12 15.07 10.96
C TYR A 154 -10.00 15.46 9.99
N VAL A 155 -10.18 15.20 8.70
CA VAL A 155 -9.18 15.52 7.66
C VAL A 155 -8.85 17.02 7.65
N GLU A 156 -9.86 17.89 7.78
CA GLU A 156 -9.66 19.34 7.87
C GLU A 156 -8.80 19.74 9.06
N LYS A 157 -9.07 19.17 10.24
CA LYS A 157 -8.28 19.43 11.46
C LYS A 157 -6.86 18.90 11.35
N LEU A 158 -6.70 17.72 10.76
CA LEU A 158 -5.38 17.13 10.51
C LEU A 158 -4.56 18.01 9.57
N MET A 159 -5.16 18.54 8.50
CA MET A 159 -4.47 19.42 7.56
C MET A 159 -3.95 20.70 8.24
N ASP A 160 -4.70 21.29 9.18
CA ASP A 160 -4.18 22.39 9.99
C ASP A 160 -2.95 21.95 10.81
N ASN A 161 -3.01 20.77 11.42
CA ASN A 161 -1.90 20.22 12.21
C ASN A 161 -0.69 19.80 11.37
N LEU A 162 -0.88 19.42 10.09
CA LEU A 162 0.17 19.23 9.07
C LEU A 162 0.79 20.58 8.61
N ASN A 163 0.26 21.70 9.07
CA ASN A 163 0.63 23.04 8.61
C ASN A 163 0.50 23.16 7.08
N TYR A 164 -0.49 22.48 6.50
CA TYR A 164 -0.80 22.45 5.06
C TYR A 164 0.39 22.02 4.19
N THR A 165 1.28 21.18 4.73
CA THR A 165 2.47 20.70 4.03
C THR A 165 2.31 19.23 3.68
N LEU A 166 2.49 18.90 2.39
CA LEU A 166 2.44 17.55 1.86
C LEU A 166 3.76 17.18 1.18
N LEU A 167 4.22 15.95 1.40
CA LEU A 167 5.41 15.40 0.75
C LEU A 167 5.04 14.82 -0.62
N SER A 168 6.04 14.67 -1.48
CA SER A 168 5.84 14.22 -2.86
C SER A 168 5.51 12.73 -3.00
N GLY A 169 5.86 11.91 -2.00
CA GLY A 169 5.64 10.46 -2.04
C GLY A 169 5.87 9.78 -0.71
N SER A 170 5.40 8.54 -0.61
CA SER A 170 5.45 7.75 0.62
C SER A 170 6.85 7.49 1.16
N SER A 171 7.86 7.37 0.28
CA SER A 171 9.24 7.17 0.72
C SER A 171 9.79 8.37 1.50
N ALA A 172 9.38 9.59 1.16
CA ALA A 172 9.75 10.78 1.90
C ALA A 172 9.14 10.79 3.32
N VAL A 173 7.93 10.20 3.48
CA VAL A 173 7.27 10.11 4.78
C VAL A 173 8.06 9.24 5.74
N TYR A 174 8.25 7.95 5.45
CA TYR A 174 8.89 7.04 6.39
C TYR A 174 10.39 7.33 6.57
N LYS A 175 11.09 7.82 5.53
CA LYS A 175 12.47 8.30 5.66
C LYS A 175 12.57 9.52 6.55
N GLY A 176 11.73 10.53 6.33
CA GLY A 176 11.74 11.75 7.14
C GLY A 176 11.47 11.48 8.63
N VAL A 177 10.60 10.49 8.95
CA VAL A 177 10.40 10.07 10.35
C VAL A 177 11.63 9.33 10.89
N ALA A 178 12.19 8.40 10.12
CA ALA A 178 13.36 7.65 10.56
C ALA A 178 14.60 8.55 10.78
N ASP A 179 14.80 9.52 9.90
CA ASP A 179 15.92 10.47 9.93
C ASP A 179 15.70 11.61 10.98
N GLY A 180 14.52 11.66 11.60
CA GLY A 180 14.21 12.66 12.64
C GLY A 180 13.81 14.04 12.11
N GLU A 181 13.45 14.16 10.84
CA GLU A 181 12.86 15.39 10.28
C GLU A 181 11.42 15.59 10.74
N TYR A 182 10.70 14.50 10.96
CA TYR A 182 9.32 14.47 11.44
C TYR A 182 9.18 13.58 12.67
N THR A 183 8.28 13.98 13.57
CA THR A 183 7.98 13.20 14.77
C THR A 183 7.06 12.00 14.46
N VAL A 184 6.12 12.19 13.54
CA VAL A 184 5.10 11.20 13.18
C VAL A 184 4.94 11.17 11.65
N GLY A 185 4.59 10.02 11.09
CA GLY A 185 4.30 9.89 9.67
C GLY A 185 3.14 8.94 9.40
N LEU A 186 2.29 9.33 8.47
CA LEU A 186 1.20 8.52 7.94
C LEU A 186 1.71 7.73 6.74
N THR A 187 1.93 6.42 6.92
CA THR A 187 2.58 5.57 5.93
C THR A 187 1.95 4.17 5.88
N PHE A 188 2.59 3.24 5.21
CA PHE A 188 2.19 1.84 5.16
C PHE A 188 3.16 0.95 5.96
N GLU A 189 2.69 -0.20 6.38
CA GLU A 189 3.36 -1.08 7.33
C GLU A 189 4.81 -1.43 6.95
N GLU A 190 5.05 -1.91 5.72
CA GLU A 190 6.40 -2.28 5.26
C GLU A 190 7.38 -1.11 5.36
N GLY A 191 6.95 0.09 4.94
CA GLY A 191 7.76 1.30 4.99
C GLY A 191 8.24 1.63 6.40
N ALA A 192 7.43 1.37 7.42
CA ALA A 192 7.75 1.61 8.82
C ALA A 192 8.51 0.43 9.46
N VAL A 193 8.05 -0.81 9.26
CA VAL A 193 8.60 -2.03 9.89
C VAL A 193 10.07 -2.27 9.47
N LYS A 194 10.44 -1.95 8.24
CA LYS A 194 11.85 -2.09 7.82
C LYS A 194 12.81 -1.26 8.68
N TYR A 195 12.37 -0.08 9.14
CA TYR A 195 13.17 0.76 10.03
C TYR A 195 13.17 0.25 11.48
N VAL A 196 12.05 -0.30 11.95
CA VAL A 196 12.02 -1.03 13.24
C VAL A 196 13.00 -2.20 13.23
N ASN A 197 13.03 -2.97 12.15
CA ASN A 197 13.90 -4.13 12.00
C ASN A 197 15.39 -3.78 11.77
N SER A 198 15.68 -2.52 11.41
CA SER A 198 17.05 -1.98 11.34
C SER A 198 17.47 -1.21 12.59
N ASP A 199 16.75 -1.39 13.71
CA ASP A 199 17.00 -0.77 15.00
C ASP A 199 16.95 0.78 15.00
N ALA A 200 16.24 1.39 14.04
CA ALA A 200 15.97 2.82 14.07
C ALA A 200 15.05 3.17 15.26
N PRO A 201 15.15 4.39 15.83
CA PRO A 201 14.37 4.80 16.99
C PRO A 201 12.93 5.11 16.62
N VAL A 202 12.25 4.17 15.98
CA VAL A 202 10.88 4.31 15.52
C VAL A 202 9.99 3.17 16.02
N GLU A 203 8.68 3.40 15.99
CA GLU A 203 7.68 2.37 16.26
C GLU A 203 6.52 2.48 15.28
N VAL A 204 5.76 1.39 15.17
CA VAL A 204 4.58 1.27 14.32
C VAL A 204 3.33 1.25 15.19
N VAL A 205 2.39 2.12 14.86
CA VAL A 205 1.09 2.19 15.53
C VAL A 205 0.01 1.80 14.53
N TYR A 206 -0.78 0.80 14.89
CA TYR A 206 -2.01 0.41 14.20
C TYR A 206 -3.14 1.16 14.90
N MET A 207 -3.83 2.02 14.17
CA MET A 207 -4.82 2.95 14.71
C MET A 207 -5.96 2.23 15.43
N GLU A 208 -6.26 2.64 16.66
CA GLU A 208 -7.32 2.02 17.45
C GLU A 208 -8.71 2.25 16.86
N GLU A 209 -8.91 3.38 16.15
CA GLU A 209 -10.18 3.68 15.46
C GLU A 209 -10.43 2.75 14.26
N GLY A 210 -9.40 2.11 13.73
CA GLY A 210 -9.49 1.13 12.68
C GLY A 210 -8.41 1.23 11.61
N VAL A 211 -8.04 0.07 11.09
CA VAL A 211 -7.02 -0.10 10.05
C VAL A 211 -7.64 -0.76 8.83
N ILE A 212 -7.60 -0.09 7.69
CA ILE A 212 -7.92 -0.71 6.41
C ILE A 212 -6.67 -1.42 5.89
N VAL A 213 -6.86 -2.68 5.48
CA VAL A 213 -5.79 -3.52 4.92
C VAL A 213 -6.10 -3.76 3.44
N LYS A 214 -5.39 -3.07 2.56
CA LYS A 214 -5.58 -3.23 1.11
C LYS A 214 -4.59 -4.22 0.52
N PRO A 215 -5.06 -5.14 -0.34
CA PRO A 215 -4.14 -5.91 -1.16
C PRO A 215 -3.60 -5.05 -2.31
N ASP A 216 -2.32 -5.24 -2.60
CA ASP A 216 -1.77 -4.91 -3.90
C ASP A 216 -1.87 -6.12 -4.84
N GLY A 217 -1.46 -5.94 -6.09
CA GLY A 217 -1.69 -6.98 -7.07
C GLY A 217 -0.55 -7.21 -8.05
N VAL A 218 -0.72 -8.29 -8.80
CA VAL A 218 0.08 -8.63 -9.97
C VAL A 218 -0.86 -9.02 -11.11
N TYR A 219 -0.70 -8.38 -12.26
CA TYR A 219 -1.69 -8.41 -13.34
C TYR A 219 -1.03 -8.76 -14.66
N ILE A 220 -1.57 -9.73 -15.38
CA ILE A 220 -1.09 -10.11 -16.71
C ILE A 220 -1.70 -9.16 -17.74
N VAL A 221 -0.87 -8.49 -18.52
CA VAL A 221 -1.33 -7.56 -19.56
C VAL A 221 -1.97 -8.33 -20.71
N LYS A 222 -3.13 -7.90 -21.18
CA LYS A 222 -3.77 -8.48 -22.37
C LYS A 222 -2.84 -8.35 -23.59
N ASN A 223 -2.85 -9.37 -24.42
CA ASN A 223 -2.04 -9.45 -25.65
C ASN A 223 -0.52 -9.32 -25.42
N CYS A 224 -0.05 -9.57 -24.20
CA CYS A 224 1.38 -9.61 -23.88
C CYS A 224 2.10 -10.67 -24.72
N LYS A 225 3.40 -10.45 -24.94
CA LYS A 225 4.20 -11.30 -25.85
C LYS A 225 4.61 -12.63 -25.21
N ASN A 226 4.79 -12.66 -23.90
CA ASN A 226 5.34 -13.79 -23.16
C ASN A 226 4.34 -14.37 -22.17
N LEU A 227 3.11 -14.69 -22.63
CA LEU A 227 1.98 -15.08 -21.78
C LEU A 227 2.30 -16.20 -20.78
N GLU A 228 2.97 -17.27 -21.24
CA GLU A 228 3.25 -18.42 -20.35
C GLU A 228 4.29 -18.04 -19.27
N ASN A 229 5.28 -17.21 -19.62
CA ASN A 229 6.22 -16.68 -18.62
C ASN A 229 5.53 -15.71 -17.66
N ALA A 230 4.58 -14.90 -18.13
CA ALA A 230 3.77 -14.03 -17.28
C ALA A 230 2.94 -14.81 -16.25
N LYS A 231 2.27 -15.90 -16.68
CA LYS A 231 1.54 -16.81 -15.77
C LYS A 231 2.50 -17.46 -14.76
N LEU A 232 3.65 -17.92 -15.23
CA LEU A 232 4.67 -18.52 -14.38
C LEU A 232 5.17 -17.53 -13.32
N PHE A 233 5.35 -16.27 -13.70
CA PHE A 233 5.77 -15.21 -12.78
C PHE A 233 4.70 -14.90 -11.73
N VAL A 234 3.42 -14.81 -12.12
CA VAL A 234 2.29 -14.64 -11.18
C VAL A 234 2.24 -15.81 -10.20
N ASP A 235 2.35 -17.05 -10.69
CA ASP A 235 2.35 -18.24 -9.86
C ASP A 235 3.56 -18.32 -8.91
N PHE A 236 4.72 -17.88 -9.36
CA PHE A 236 5.91 -17.78 -8.51
C PHE A 236 5.69 -16.76 -7.39
N LEU A 237 5.28 -15.54 -7.70
CA LEU A 237 5.08 -14.46 -6.73
C LEU A 237 4.03 -14.79 -5.67
N THR A 238 2.99 -15.54 -6.05
CA THR A 238 1.91 -15.98 -5.16
C THR A 238 2.19 -17.33 -4.49
N GLY A 239 3.30 -17.98 -4.87
CA GLY A 239 3.74 -19.26 -4.32
C GLY A 239 4.25 -19.17 -2.88
N LYS A 240 4.19 -20.27 -2.14
CA LYS A 240 4.58 -20.30 -0.71
C LYS A 240 6.01 -19.83 -0.48
N GLU A 241 6.93 -20.23 -1.33
CA GLU A 241 8.36 -19.91 -1.22
C GLU A 241 8.60 -18.41 -1.34
N ALA A 242 8.10 -17.77 -2.42
CA ALA A 242 8.20 -16.32 -2.61
C ALA A 242 7.48 -15.55 -1.49
N GLN A 243 6.28 -15.98 -1.09
CA GLN A 243 5.51 -15.35 -0.03
C GLN A 243 6.20 -15.47 1.34
N SER A 244 6.88 -16.61 1.62
CA SER A 244 7.70 -16.77 2.83
C SER A 244 8.93 -15.85 2.81
N MET A 245 9.58 -15.71 1.65
CA MET A 245 10.68 -14.74 1.47
C MET A 245 10.22 -13.30 1.68
N ILE A 246 9.05 -12.94 1.14
CA ILE A 246 8.44 -11.62 1.31
C ILE A 246 8.21 -11.29 2.77
N THR A 247 7.65 -12.22 3.56
CA THR A 247 7.42 -11.97 4.99
C THR A 247 8.69 -11.94 5.81
N ALA A 248 9.63 -12.84 5.52
CA ALA A 248 10.85 -13.00 6.31
C ALA A 248 11.92 -11.93 6.03
N GLN A 249 12.02 -11.45 4.79
CA GLN A 249 13.11 -10.59 4.34
C GLN A 249 12.68 -9.20 3.89
N LEU A 250 11.43 -9.07 3.39
CA LEU A 250 10.94 -7.83 2.79
C LEU A 250 9.88 -7.12 3.64
N ASN A 251 9.63 -7.61 4.86
CA ASN A 251 8.75 -7.00 5.86
C ASN A 251 7.31 -6.74 5.40
N ARG A 252 6.79 -7.56 4.48
CA ARG A 252 5.44 -7.39 3.94
C ARG A 252 4.57 -8.59 4.23
N ARG A 253 3.28 -8.38 4.40
CA ARG A 253 2.33 -9.46 4.74
C ARG A 253 1.98 -10.30 3.54
N SER A 254 2.03 -11.62 3.74
CA SER A 254 1.48 -12.59 2.79
C SER A 254 -0.05 -12.56 2.77
N ILE A 255 -0.61 -12.88 1.61
CA ILE A 255 -2.04 -13.16 1.43
C ILE A 255 -2.38 -14.65 1.67
N ARG A 256 -1.39 -15.49 2.04
CA ARG A 256 -1.56 -16.92 2.20
C ARG A 256 -1.81 -17.32 3.66
N LYS A 257 -2.74 -18.26 3.86
CA LYS A 257 -3.07 -18.83 5.18
C LYS A 257 -1.92 -19.68 5.78
N ASP A 258 -1.06 -20.22 4.92
CA ASP A 258 0.01 -21.17 5.27
C ASP A 258 1.40 -20.52 5.34
N VAL A 259 1.45 -19.19 5.44
CA VAL A 259 2.68 -18.39 5.62
C VAL A 259 2.54 -17.55 6.88
N GLU A 260 3.47 -17.73 7.81
CA GLU A 260 3.49 -16.97 9.07
C GLU A 260 3.85 -15.48 8.86
N PRO A 261 3.33 -14.57 9.69
CA PRO A 261 3.71 -13.16 9.67
C PRO A 261 5.21 -12.98 9.88
N GLY A 262 5.79 -11.97 9.24
CA GLY A 262 7.20 -11.61 9.42
C GLY A 262 7.49 -11.01 10.80
N LYS A 263 8.78 -10.94 11.14
CA LYS A 263 9.25 -10.31 12.39
C LYS A 263 8.78 -8.85 12.46
N GLY A 264 8.22 -8.45 13.61
CA GLY A 264 7.77 -7.08 13.86
C GLY A 264 6.37 -6.79 13.33
N LEU A 265 5.72 -7.73 12.64
CA LEU A 265 4.34 -7.59 12.19
C LEU A 265 3.38 -8.15 13.26
N LYS A 266 2.38 -7.36 13.67
CA LYS A 266 1.26 -7.89 14.47
C LYS A 266 0.45 -8.87 13.62
N LYS A 267 -0.15 -9.88 14.24
CA LYS A 267 -1.15 -10.70 13.54
C LYS A 267 -2.36 -9.84 13.16
N LEU A 268 -3.04 -10.17 12.05
CA LEU A 268 -4.23 -9.41 11.64
C LEU A 268 -5.35 -9.49 12.67
N GLU A 269 -5.45 -10.60 13.41
CA GLU A 269 -6.42 -10.79 14.51
C GLU A 269 -6.17 -9.88 15.71
N ASP A 270 -4.94 -9.34 15.85
CA ASP A 270 -4.55 -8.39 16.91
C ASP A 270 -4.68 -6.92 16.46
N ILE A 271 -5.20 -6.67 15.27
CA ILE A 271 -5.41 -5.35 14.70
C ILE A 271 -6.92 -5.11 14.57
N ASN A 272 -7.39 -3.93 14.93
CA ASN A 272 -8.76 -3.51 14.65
C ASN A 272 -8.94 -3.25 13.15
N VAL A 273 -9.11 -4.34 12.37
CA VAL A 273 -9.31 -4.23 10.92
C VAL A 273 -10.73 -3.77 10.66
N ILE A 274 -10.87 -2.68 9.89
CA ILE A 274 -12.16 -2.19 9.40
C ILE A 274 -12.22 -2.33 7.87
N GLU A 275 -13.44 -2.44 7.36
CA GLU A 275 -13.69 -2.53 5.94
C GLU A 275 -14.16 -1.18 5.39
N ASP A 276 -13.87 -0.93 4.13
CA ASP A 276 -14.44 0.15 3.34
C ASP A 276 -15.34 -0.43 2.24
N ASP A 277 -16.23 0.39 1.73
CA ASP A 277 -17.04 0.03 0.57
C ASP A 277 -16.26 0.34 -0.72
N LEU A 278 -15.79 -0.71 -1.39
CA LEU A 278 -14.97 -0.59 -2.60
C LEU A 278 -15.69 0.16 -3.73
N GLU A 279 -17.00 -0.03 -3.89
CA GLU A 279 -17.78 0.66 -4.95
C GLU A 279 -17.93 2.15 -4.62
N VAL A 280 -18.12 2.49 -3.35
CA VAL A 280 -18.11 3.88 -2.90
C VAL A 280 -16.74 4.51 -3.13
N VAL A 281 -15.65 3.85 -2.71
CA VAL A 281 -14.28 4.36 -2.90
C VAL A 281 -13.98 4.61 -4.37
N LYS A 282 -14.32 3.67 -5.26
CA LYS A 282 -14.14 3.80 -6.71
C LYS A 282 -14.90 5.00 -7.27
N SER A 283 -16.19 5.09 -6.97
CA SER A 283 -17.06 6.15 -7.50
C SER A 283 -16.71 7.54 -6.96
N GLN A 284 -16.21 7.62 -5.74
CA GLN A 284 -15.89 8.88 -5.06
C GLN A 284 -14.43 9.32 -5.16
N LYS A 285 -13.55 8.48 -5.68
CA LYS A 285 -12.09 8.77 -5.68
C LYS A 285 -11.74 10.16 -6.22
N ALA A 286 -12.25 10.52 -7.40
CA ALA A 286 -11.97 11.83 -8.00
C ALA A 286 -12.53 12.97 -7.14
N VAL A 287 -13.76 12.83 -6.66
CA VAL A 287 -14.42 13.83 -5.80
C VAL A 287 -13.66 14.01 -4.49
N TRP A 288 -13.20 12.90 -3.87
CA TRP A 288 -12.42 12.96 -2.64
C TRP A 288 -11.05 13.59 -2.82
N LEU A 289 -10.37 13.31 -3.94
CA LEU A 289 -9.09 13.94 -4.26
C LEU A 289 -9.24 15.44 -4.51
N ASP A 290 -10.29 15.88 -5.21
CA ASP A 290 -10.58 17.29 -5.42
C ASP A 290 -10.92 17.98 -4.10
N LYS A 291 -11.78 17.37 -3.26
CA LYS A 291 -12.12 17.90 -1.93
C LYS A 291 -10.90 17.99 -1.02
N PHE A 292 -10.02 16.98 -1.03
CA PHE A 292 -8.77 17.00 -0.27
C PHE A 292 -7.88 18.17 -0.75
N LYS A 293 -7.76 18.35 -2.07
CA LYS A 293 -7.01 19.45 -2.68
C LYS A 293 -7.54 20.79 -2.21
N ASP A 294 -8.85 20.99 -2.21
CA ASP A 294 -9.48 22.23 -1.75
C ASP A 294 -9.19 22.53 -0.27
N ILE A 295 -9.04 21.50 0.55
CA ILE A 295 -8.70 21.64 1.97
C ILE A 295 -7.26 22.10 2.13
N TYR A 296 -6.30 21.49 1.42
CA TYR A 296 -4.89 21.81 1.66
C TYR A 296 -4.38 23.04 0.89
N THR A 297 -5.14 23.55 -0.06
CA THR A 297 -4.80 24.79 -0.81
C THR A 297 -5.40 26.06 -0.23
N LYS A 298 -6.15 25.94 0.88
CA LYS A 298 -6.66 27.09 1.65
C LYS A 298 -5.52 27.81 2.35
#